data_8f74f1a77aaf16c1b330dab71349e88a
#
_entry.id   8f74f1a77aaf16c1b330dab71349e88a
#
_cell.length_a   1.000
_cell.length_b   1.000
_cell.length_c   1.000
_cell.angle_alpha   90.00
_cell.angle_beta   90.00
_cell.angle_gamma   90.00
#
_symmetry.space_group_name_H-M   'P 1'
#
loop_
_entity.id
_entity.type
_entity.pdbx_description
1 polymer ?
#
loop_
_entity_poly.entity_id
_entity_poly.type
_entity_poly.pdbx_seq_one_letter_code
_entity_poly.pdbx_strand_id
1 'polypeptide(L)'
;MSERAQRLLQIADDELVLGWRDSEWTGIAPFLEEDVAFSSIAQNEIGHARALYELAARDLDTTADELAFDRPPEEYRCAPFVELRLMDWADTIARRVLYETADAIRLEVLKSDPDPELAGLAAKMDREEVYHRLHAQMWADRLRNEPRFRTSVNALWGQALGVLDAELAAVLAERAPEQLGWTPATAAPAARNGHSEGFRELWDEMTMVRRSIPGASW
;
A
#
# COMPACT_ATOMS: atom_id res chain seq x y z
N MET A 1 10.41 -21.24 0.87
CA MET A 1 9.97 -20.13 -0.01
C MET A 1 11.20 -19.35 -0.45
N SER A 2 11.34 -19.07 -1.76
CA SER A 2 12.45 -18.29 -2.31
C SER A 2 12.40 -16.83 -1.82
N GLU A 3 13.56 -16.14 -1.82
CA GLU A 3 13.63 -14.70 -1.49
C GLU A 3 12.78 -13.86 -2.45
N ARG A 4 12.78 -14.21 -3.76
CA ARG A 4 11.92 -13.59 -4.77
C ARG A 4 10.44 -13.72 -4.40
N ALA A 5 9.96 -14.91 -4.09
CA ALA A 5 8.57 -15.12 -3.72
C ALA A 5 8.18 -14.35 -2.44
N GLN A 6 9.09 -14.29 -1.46
CA GLN A 6 8.87 -13.49 -0.24
C GLN A 6 8.70 -12.01 -0.56
N ARG A 7 9.57 -11.46 -1.41
CA ARG A 7 9.51 -10.05 -1.83
C ARG A 7 8.23 -9.74 -2.61
N LEU A 8 7.85 -10.61 -3.55
CA LEU A 8 6.60 -10.45 -4.30
C LEU A 8 5.38 -10.45 -3.38
N LEU A 9 5.32 -11.38 -2.42
CA LEU A 9 4.22 -11.44 -1.45
C LEU A 9 4.16 -10.21 -0.56
N GLN A 10 5.29 -9.67 -0.12
CA GLN A 10 5.32 -8.45 0.68
C GLN A 10 4.68 -7.28 -0.05
N ILE A 11 5.04 -7.10 -1.32
CA ILE A 11 4.51 -5.99 -2.13
C ILE A 11 3.04 -6.24 -2.46
N ALA A 12 2.69 -7.45 -2.88
CA ALA A 12 1.32 -7.81 -3.21
C ALA A 12 0.37 -7.65 -2.02
N ASP A 13 0.82 -8.03 -0.82
CA ASP A 13 0.04 -7.87 0.41
C ASP A 13 -0.13 -6.39 0.78
N ASP A 14 0.91 -5.55 0.59
CA ASP A 14 0.80 -4.09 0.76
C ASP A 14 -0.28 -3.50 -0.15
N GLU A 15 -0.21 -3.80 -1.45
CA GLU A 15 -1.14 -3.30 -2.46
C GLU A 15 -2.58 -3.76 -2.21
N LEU A 16 -2.77 -5.06 -1.91
CA LEU A 16 -4.10 -5.61 -1.62
C LEU A 16 -4.75 -4.94 -0.41
N VAL A 17 -4.00 -4.84 0.70
CA VAL A 17 -4.49 -4.30 1.96
C VAL A 17 -4.73 -2.80 1.85
N LEU A 18 -3.83 -2.05 1.18
CA LEU A 18 -4.03 -0.63 0.93
C LEU A 18 -5.26 -0.38 0.06
N GLY A 19 -5.39 -1.11 -1.06
CA GLY A 19 -6.54 -1.00 -1.94
C GLY A 19 -7.86 -1.32 -1.22
N TRP A 20 -7.86 -2.31 -0.32
CA TRP A 20 -9.02 -2.59 0.52
C TRP A 20 -9.36 -1.40 1.43
N ARG A 21 -8.37 -0.85 2.14
CA ARG A 21 -8.56 0.32 3.02
C ARG A 21 -9.00 1.57 2.27
N ASP A 22 -8.50 1.78 1.05
CA ASP A 22 -8.92 2.91 0.23
C ASP A 22 -10.35 2.73 -0.30
N SER A 23 -10.78 1.50 -0.57
CA SER A 23 -12.18 1.21 -0.97
C SER A 23 -13.21 1.53 0.11
N GLU A 24 -12.82 1.59 1.40
CA GLU A 24 -13.71 1.98 2.50
C GLU A 24 -14.25 3.42 2.35
N TRP A 25 -13.63 4.26 1.53
CA TRP A 25 -14.09 5.61 1.23
C TRP A 25 -15.20 5.67 0.19
N THR A 26 -15.46 4.58 -0.54
CA THR A 26 -16.53 4.52 -1.54
C THR A 26 -17.89 4.76 -0.91
N GLY A 27 -18.57 5.79 -1.36
CA GLY A 27 -19.90 6.19 -0.86
C GLY A 27 -19.89 7.09 0.37
N ILE A 28 -18.70 7.40 0.95
CA ILE A 28 -18.59 8.23 2.16
C ILE A 28 -17.52 9.33 2.08
N ALA A 29 -16.78 9.41 0.97
CA ALA A 29 -15.79 10.45 0.75
C ALA A 29 -16.40 11.86 0.86
N PRO A 30 -15.59 12.90 1.25
CA PRO A 30 -16.11 14.22 1.50
C PRO A 30 -16.74 14.92 0.28
N PHE A 31 -16.37 14.49 -0.93
CA PHE A 31 -16.86 15.01 -2.21
C PHE A 31 -17.04 13.87 -3.21
N LEU A 32 -17.91 14.03 -4.17
CA LEU A 32 -18.16 13.03 -5.23
C LEU A 32 -16.88 12.72 -6.03
N GLU A 33 -16.09 13.73 -6.31
CA GLU A 33 -14.82 13.59 -7.05
C GLU A 33 -13.83 12.71 -6.29
N GLU A 34 -13.80 12.82 -4.97
CA GLU A 34 -12.92 12.00 -4.11
C GLU A 34 -13.44 10.57 -3.98
N ASP A 35 -14.75 10.37 -3.97
CA ASP A 35 -15.36 9.05 -4.00
C ASP A 35 -14.93 8.27 -5.25
N VAL A 36 -15.05 8.92 -6.42
CA VAL A 36 -14.61 8.35 -7.71
C VAL A 36 -13.10 8.13 -7.72
N ALA A 37 -12.31 9.09 -7.21
CA ALA A 37 -10.86 9.01 -7.18
C ALA A 37 -10.39 7.82 -6.31
N PHE A 38 -10.87 7.72 -5.06
CA PHE A 38 -10.50 6.63 -4.16
C PHE A 38 -10.95 5.27 -4.66
N SER A 39 -12.16 5.18 -5.24
CA SER A 39 -12.63 3.94 -5.86
C SER A 39 -11.74 3.49 -7.02
N SER A 40 -11.27 4.43 -7.86
CA SER A 40 -10.35 4.16 -8.97
C SER A 40 -8.96 3.75 -8.48
N ILE A 41 -8.43 4.47 -7.49
CA ILE A 41 -7.15 4.15 -6.85
C ILE A 41 -7.20 2.74 -6.24
N ALA A 42 -8.22 2.45 -5.43
CA ALA A 42 -8.39 1.12 -4.82
C ALA A 42 -8.43 -0.01 -5.86
N GLN A 43 -9.10 0.19 -7.00
CA GLN A 43 -9.12 -0.79 -8.09
C GLN A 43 -7.75 -1.02 -8.70
N ASN A 44 -6.95 0.04 -8.86
CA ASN A 44 -5.59 -0.07 -9.40
C ASN A 44 -4.67 -0.82 -8.41
N GLU A 45 -4.69 -0.48 -7.12
CA GLU A 45 -3.90 -1.17 -6.09
C GLU A 45 -4.22 -2.68 -6.04
N ILE A 46 -5.51 -3.03 -6.04
CA ILE A 46 -5.94 -4.44 -6.09
C ILE A 46 -5.50 -5.11 -7.40
N GLY A 47 -5.51 -4.39 -8.52
CA GLY A 47 -5.00 -4.86 -9.81
C GLY A 47 -3.50 -5.12 -9.80
N HIS A 48 -2.72 -4.24 -9.15
CA HIS A 48 -1.28 -4.42 -8.93
C HIS A 48 -0.99 -5.63 -8.04
N ALA A 49 -1.72 -5.75 -6.92
CA ALA A 49 -1.64 -6.91 -6.03
C ALA A 49 -1.85 -8.21 -6.80
N ARG A 50 -2.92 -8.29 -7.60
CA ARG A 50 -3.22 -9.48 -8.42
C ARG A 50 -2.07 -9.85 -9.34
N ALA A 51 -1.51 -8.89 -10.07
CA ALA A 51 -0.41 -9.16 -10.99
C ALA A 51 0.85 -9.66 -10.26
N LEU A 52 1.15 -9.12 -9.08
CA LEU A 52 2.25 -9.57 -8.24
C LEU A 52 2.00 -10.97 -7.67
N TYR A 53 0.75 -11.27 -7.23
CA TYR A 53 0.37 -12.63 -6.82
C TYR A 53 0.48 -13.64 -7.95
N GLU A 54 0.11 -13.28 -9.20
CA GLU A 54 0.27 -14.15 -10.36
C GLU A 54 1.74 -14.51 -10.60
N LEU A 55 2.69 -13.60 -10.38
CA LEU A 55 4.11 -13.90 -10.44
C LEU A 55 4.55 -14.80 -9.27
N ALA A 56 4.12 -14.51 -8.05
CA ALA A 56 4.47 -15.31 -6.87
C ALA A 56 3.89 -16.72 -6.92
N ALA A 57 2.67 -16.87 -7.45
CA ALA A 57 1.96 -18.14 -7.55
C ALA A 57 2.71 -19.17 -8.40
N ARG A 58 3.39 -18.73 -9.46
CA ARG A 58 4.23 -19.61 -10.32
C ARG A 58 5.42 -20.18 -9.54
N ASP A 59 6.00 -19.40 -8.62
CA ASP A 59 7.13 -19.85 -7.80
C ASP A 59 6.69 -20.81 -6.68
N LEU A 60 5.41 -20.76 -6.31
CA LEU A 60 4.84 -21.45 -5.14
C LEU A 60 3.90 -22.61 -5.49
N ASP A 61 3.68 -22.86 -6.80
CA ASP A 61 2.76 -23.90 -7.32
C ASP A 61 1.34 -23.79 -6.73
N THR A 62 0.79 -22.57 -6.77
CA THR A 62 -0.53 -22.20 -6.25
C THR A 62 -1.22 -21.19 -7.19
N THR A 63 -2.31 -20.58 -6.78
CA THR A 63 -3.02 -19.55 -7.55
C THR A 63 -2.93 -18.18 -6.88
N ALA A 64 -3.13 -17.11 -7.66
CA ALA A 64 -3.17 -15.75 -7.12
C ALA A 64 -4.30 -15.58 -6.10
N ASP A 65 -5.46 -16.18 -6.34
CA ASP A 65 -6.62 -16.11 -5.44
C ASP A 65 -6.36 -16.84 -4.11
N GLU A 66 -5.68 -18.00 -4.13
CA GLU A 66 -5.27 -18.69 -2.91
C GLU A 66 -4.28 -17.83 -2.10
N LEU A 67 -3.32 -17.19 -2.78
CA LEU A 67 -2.40 -16.27 -2.11
C LEU A 67 -3.10 -15.03 -1.55
N ALA A 68 -4.11 -14.51 -2.24
CA ALA A 68 -4.81 -13.31 -1.82
C ALA A 68 -5.81 -13.58 -0.68
N PHE A 69 -6.51 -14.74 -0.68
CA PHE A 69 -7.70 -14.90 0.17
C PHE A 69 -7.77 -16.18 0.98
N ASP A 70 -6.94 -17.20 0.71
CA ASP A 70 -7.03 -18.50 1.38
C ASP A 70 -5.93 -18.70 2.44
N ARG A 71 -4.96 -17.76 2.56
CA ARG A 71 -3.93 -17.77 3.60
C ARG A 71 -4.51 -17.38 4.97
N PRO A 72 -4.05 -18.00 6.07
CA PRO A 72 -4.36 -17.49 7.41
C PRO A 72 -3.67 -16.14 7.64
N PRO A 73 -4.18 -15.30 8.56
CA PRO A 73 -3.70 -13.92 8.73
C PRO A 73 -2.20 -13.82 9.05
N GLU A 74 -1.62 -14.80 9.76
CA GLU A 74 -0.20 -14.83 10.13
C GLU A 74 0.75 -15.08 8.94
N GLU A 75 0.23 -15.45 7.79
CA GLU A 75 1.01 -15.65 6.56
C GLU A 75 1.08 -14.41 5.66
N TYR A 76 0.25 -13.39 5.92
CA TYR A 76 0.36 -12.13 5.22
C TYR A 76 1.61 -11.37 5.66
N ARG A 77 2.17 -10.57 4.76
CA ARG A 77 3.46 -9.90 4.93
C ARG A 77 3.39 -8.40 4.72
N CYS A 78 2.19 -7.85 4.71
CA CYS A 78 1.99 -6.41 4.58
C CYS A 78 2.61 -5.63 5.74
N ALA A 79 2.97 -4.39 5.46
CA ALA A 79 3.40 -3.47 6.50
C ALA A 79 2.22 -3.07 7.39
N PRO A 80 2.38 -2.98 8.73
CA PRO A 80 1.31 -2.49 9.61
C PRO A 80 0.75 -1.13 9.22
N PHE A 81 1.53 -0.33 8.50
CA PHE A 81 1.13 0.98 7.96
C PHE A 81 -0.09 0.91 7.04
N VAL A 82 -0.14 -0.07 6.13
CA VAL A 82 -1.26 -0.20 5.18
C VAL A 82 -2.51 -0.80 5.82
N GLU A 83 -2.37 -1.47 6.98
CA GLU A 83 -3.46 -2.10 7.69
C GLU A 83 -4.36 -1.12 8.44
N LEU A 84 -3.86 0.09 8.73
CA LEU A 84 -4.54 1.07 9.58
C LEU A 84 -5.88 1.49 8.99
N ARG A 85 -6.93 1.42 9.81
CA ARG A 85 -8.23 1.99 9.48
C ARG A 85 -8.24 3.48 9.79
N LEU A 86 -8.14 4.30 8.76
CA LEU A 86 -8.05 5.76 8.88
C LEU A 86 -9.32 6.39 8.30
N MET A 87 -10.22 6.84 9.19
CA MET A 87 -11.51 7.44 8.80
C MET A 87 -11.53 8.97 8.99
N ASP A 88 -10.40 9.57 9.33
CA ASP A 88 -10.18 11.01 9.28
C ASP A 88 -9.49 11.37 7.96
N TRP A 89 -9.99 12.40 7.26
CA TRP A 89 -9.48 12.75 5.93
C TRP A 89 -8.00 13.17 5.95
N ALA A 90 -7.57 13.89 6.99
CA ALA A 90 -6.17 14.30 7.12
C ALA A 90 -5.24 13.09 7.35
N ASP A 91 -5.67 12.10 8.13
CA ASP A 91 -4.91 10.86 8.35
C ASP A 91 -4.83 10.04 7.06
N THR A 92 -5.94 9.93 6.33
CA THR A 92 -6.01 9.21 5.04
C THR A 92 -5.09 9.84 4.01
N ILE A 93 -5.15 11.16 3.84
CA ILE A 93 -4.27 11.87 2.90
C ILE A 93 -2.81 11.79 3.35
N ALA A 94 -2.52 11.86 4.66
CA ALA A 94 -1.17 11.66 5.16
C ALA A 94 -0.63 10.26 4.79
N ARG A 95 -1.44 9.19 4.98
CA ARG A 95 -1.08 7.84 4.52
C ARG A 95 -0.81 7.81 3.01
N ARG A 96 -1.73 8.38 2.19
CA ARG A 96 -1.56 8.38 0.73
C ARG A 96 -0.26 9.04 0.30
N VAL A 97 0.02 10.25 0.76
CA VAL A 97 1.26 10.96 0.38
C VAL A 97 2.51 10.18 0.76
N LEU A 98 2.53 9.63 1.96
CA LEU A 98 3.68 8.86 2.45
C LEU A 98 3.85 7.54 1.71
N TYR A 99 2.75 6.82 1.44
CA TYR A 99 2.81 5.55 0.71
C TYR A 99 3.21 5.76 -0.74
N GLU A 100 2.60 6.72 -1.45
CA GLU A 100 2.92 7.04 -2.83
C GLU A 100 4.41 7.42 -3.03
N THR A 101 4.95 8.16 -2.04
CA THR A 101 6.38 8.51 -2.08
C THR A 101 7.25 7.27 -1.86
N ALA A 102 6.87 6.38 -0.94
CA ALA A 102 7.58 5.13 -0.68
C ALA A 102 7.49 4.17 -1.87
N ASP A 103 6.30 4.02 -2.44
CA ASP A 103 6.07 3.12 -3.58
C ASP A 103 6.81 3.59 -4.83
N ALA A 104 6.83 4.88 -5.12
CA ALA A 104 7.64 5.42 -6.22
C ALA A 104 9.12 5.04 -6.10
N ILE A 105 9.69 5.08 -4.89
CA ILE A 105 11.07 4.67 -4.61
C ILE A 105 11.24 3.16 -4.87
N ARG A 106 10.31 2.35 -4.38
CA ARG A 106 10.28 0.91 -4.59
C ARG A 106 10.21 0.55 -6.07
N LEU A 107 9.32 1.18 -6.82
CA LEU A 107 9.14 0.96 -8.25
C LEU A 107 10.37 1.38 -9.07
N GLU A 108 11.08 2.45 -8.69
CA GLU A 108 12.35 2.84 -9.33
C GLU A 108 13.38 1.71 -9.28
N VAL A 109 13.50 1.02 -8.15
CA VAL A 109 14.40 -0.12 -7.99
C VAL A 109 13.91 -1.33 -8.77
N LEU A 110 12.60 -1.64 -8.68
CA LEU A 110 12.00 -2.79 -9.34
C LEU A 110 12.07 -2.71 -10.87
N LYS A 111 12.03 -1.51 -11.45
CA LYS A 111 12.19 -1.32 -12.91
C LYS A 111 13.58 -1.76 -13.42
N SER A 112 14.54 -1.89 -12.52
CA SER A 112 15.91 -2.36 -12.83
C SER A 112 16.16 -3.80 -12.33
N ASP A 113 15.11 -4.53 -11.95
CA ASP A 113 15.24 -5.91 -11.48
C ASP A 113 15.81 -6.81 -12.59
N PRO A 114 16.71 -7.76 -12.28
CA PRO A 114 17.23 -8.73 -13.24
C PRO A 114 16.15 -9.61 -13.89
N ASP A 115 15.02 -9.81 -13.22
CA ASP A 115 13.86 -10.48 -13.80
C ASP A 115 13.10 -9.52 -14.73
N PRO A 116 13.13 -9.74 -16.06
CA PRO A 116 12.50 -8.84 -17.02
C PRO A 116 10.97 -8.79 -16.88
N GLU A 117 10.35 -9.84 -16.34
CA GLU A 117 8.89 -9.86 -16.12
C GLU A 117 8.51 -8.95 -14.95
N LEU A 118 9.25 -9.02 -13.84
CA LEU A 118 9.08 -8.12 -12.71
C LEU A 118 9.41 -6.67 -13.08
N ALA A 119 10.51 -6.43 -13.79
CA ALA A 119 10.87 -5.10 -14.26
C ALA A 119 9.80 -4.50 -15.19
N GLY A 120 9.24 -5.31 -16.09
CA GLY A 120 8.15 -4.92 -16.99
C GLY A 120 6.85 -4.60 -16.25
N LEU A 121 6.51 -5.41 -15.24
CA LEU A 121 5.35 -5.16 -14.36
C LEU A 121 5.54 -3.87 -13.56
N ALA A 122 6.70 -3.68 -12.92
CA ALA A 122 7.01 -2.45 -12.19
C ALA A 122 6.92 -1.19 -13.06
N ALA A 123 7.41 -1.28 -14.32
CA ALA A 123 7.28 -0.18 -15.27
C ALA A 123 5.83 0.10 -15.70
N LYS A 124 4.97 -0.92 -15.70
CA LYS A 124 3.53 -0.74 -15.94
C LYS A 124 2.87 -0.07 -14.73
N MET A 125 3.09 -0.59 -13.52
CA MET A 125 2.57 -0.02 -12.27
C MET A 125 2.96 1.45 -12.14
N ASP A 126 4.24 1.79 -12.31
CA ASP A 126 4.75 3.17 -12.21
C ASP A 126 4.02 4.16 -13.13
N ARG A 127 3.57 3.73 -14.31
CA ARG A 127 2.76 4.57 -15.22
C ARG A 127 1.33 4.76 -14.72
N GLU A 128 0.75 3.76 -14.09
CA GLU A 128 -0.60 3.81 -13.52
C GLU A 128 -0.59 4.66 -12.24
N GLU A 129 0.47 4.56 -11.43
CA GLU A 129 0.71 5.34 -10.22
C GLU A 129 0.89 6.86 -10.42
N VAL A 130 1.09 7.33 -11.64
CA VAL A 130 1.18 8.78 -11.91
C VAL A 130 -0.06 9.53 -11.42
N TYR A 131 -1.25 8.97 -11.63
CA TYR A 131 -2.49 9.57 -11.16
C TYR A 131 -2.58 9.59 -9.62
N HIS A 132 -2.20 8.51 -8.95
CA HIS A 132 -2.20 8.39 -7.50
C HIS A 132 -1.29 9.45 -6.87
N ARG A 133 -0.07 9.57 -7.38
CA ARG A 133 0.91 10.58 -6.92
C ARG A 133 0.43 12.01 -7.14
N LEU A 134 -0.18 12.30 -8.30
CA LEU A 134 -0.75 13.63 -8.58
C LEU A 134 -1.91 13.96 -7.63
N HIS A 135 -2.79 13.01 -7.38
CA HIS A 135 -3.89 13.15 -6.44
C HIS A 135 -3.38 13.38 -5.01
N ALA A 136 -2.45 12.55 -4.55
CA ALA A 136 -1.83 12.69 -3.23
C ALA A 136 -1.14 14.04 -3.07
N GLN A 137 -0.37 14.49 -4.06
CA GLN A 137 0.33 15.78 -4.03
C GLN A 137 -0.65 16.96 -4.02
N MET A 138 -1.69 16.92 -4.84
CA MET A 138 -2.73 17.95 -4.85
C MET A 138 -3.34 18.14 -3.46
N TRP A 139 -3.63 17.07 -2.75
CA TRP A 139 -4.15 17.14 -1.39
C TRP A 139 -3.10 17.57 -0.37
N ALA A 140 -1.87 17.09 -0.48
CA ALA A 140 -0.77 17.56 0.37
C ALA A 140 -0.59 19.07 0.27
N ASP A 141 -0.64 19.63 -0.95
CA ASP A 141 -0.53 21.06 -1.18
C ASP A 141 -1.67 21.85 -0.55
N ARG A 142 -2.89 21.33 -0.61
CA ARG A 142 -4.06 21.95 0.04
C ARG A 142 -3.97 21.93 1.57
N LEU A 143 -3.46 20.81 2.13
CA LEU A 143 -3.46 20.57 3.57
C LEU A 143 -2.14 20.93 4.26
N ARG A 144 -1.08 21.32 3.53
CA ARG A 144 0.26 21.51 4.09
C ARG A 144 0.34 22.48 5.27
N ASN A 145 -0.58 23.46 5.35
CA ASN A 145 -0.63 24.43 6.43
C ASN A 145 -1.61 24.07 7.54
N GLU A 146 -2.36 22.95 7.36
CA GLU A 146 -3.32 22.49 8.36
C GLU A 146 -2.60 21.76 9.49
N PRO A 147 -2.74 22.22 10.75
CA PRO A 147 -2.07 21.59 11.89
C PRO A 147 -2.43 20.10 12.04
N ARG A 148 -3.67 19.72 11.73
CA ARG A 148 -4.14 18.33 11.81
C ARG A 148 -3.37 17.45 10.85
N PHE A 149 -3.19 17.86 9.58
CA PHE A 149 -2.43 17.10 8.59
C PHE A 149 -0.97 16.90 9.00
N ARG A 150 -0.32 17.94 9.53
CA ARG A 150 1.05 17.82 10.04
C ARG A 150 1.15 16.85 11.21
N THR A 151 0.16 16.87 12.11
CA THR A 151 0.08 15.90 13.21
C THR A 151 -0.05 14.47 12.67
N SER A 152 -0.92 14.26 11.68
CA SER A 152 -1.15 12.97 11.04
C SER A 152 0.11 12.41 10.38
N VAL A 153 0.80 13.24 9.58
CA VAL A 153 2.07 12.86 8.95
C VAL A 153 3.11 12.44 10.00
N ASN A 154 3.29 13.24 11.05
CA ASN A 154 4.27 12.91 12.10
C ASN A 154 3.90 11.62 12.86
N ALA A 155 2.62 11.38 13.11
CA ALA A 155 2.15 10.18 13.79
C ALA A 155 2.38 8.90 12.94
N LEU A 156 2.24 9.02 11.62
CA LEU A 156 2.36 7.93 10.67
C LEU A 156 3.80 7.72 10.16
N TRP A 157 4.68 8.69 10.37
CA TRP A 157 6.01 8.76 9.74
C TRP A 157 6.86 7.52 9.98
N GLY A 158 7.00 7.07 11.23
CA GLY A 158 7.78 5.87 11.56
C GLY A 158 7.25 4.60 10.90
N GLN A 159 5.92 4.49 10.76
CA GLN A 159 5.29 3.36 10.08
C GLN A 159 5.50 3.43 8.57
N ALA A 160 5.44 4.60 7.97
CA ALA A 160 5.72 4.81 6.55
C ALA A 160 7.16 4.42 6.20
N LEU A 161 8.14 4.79 7.02
CA LEU A 161 9.53 4.34 6.86
C LEU A 161 9.65 2.81 6.91
N GLY A 162 8.82 2.13 7.69
CA GLY A 162 8.79 0.66 7.81
C GLY A 162 8.17 -0.07 6.61
N VAL A 163 7.63 0.63 5.62
CA VAL A 163 7.16 0.02 4.34
C VAL A 163 8.32 -0.48 3.50
N LEU A 164 9.47 0.17 3.61
CA LEU A 164 10.68 -0.07 2.83
C LEU A 164 11.77 -0.73 3.68
N ASP A 165 12.75 -1.33 3.02
CA ASP A 165 14.00 -1.72 3.69
C ASP A 165 14.79 -0.48 4.15
N ALA A 166 15.84 -0.70 4.96
CA ALA A 166 16.56 0.39 5.60
C ALA A 166 17.22 1.38 4.61
N GLU A 167 17.71 0.88 3.45
CA GLU A 167 18.35 1.72 2.43
C GLU A 167 17.32 2.62 1.75
N LEU A 168 16.20 2.04 1.34
CA LEU A 168 15.12 2.78 0.68
C LEU A 168 14.36 3.68 1.66
N ALA A 169 14.24 3.30 2.93
CA ALA A 169 13.69 4.16 3.98
C ALA A 169 14.53 5.45 4.16
N ALA A 170 15.85 5.37 4.02
CA ALA A 170 16.71 6.55 4.02
C ALA A 170 16.41 7.48 2.83
N VAL A 171 16.19 6.91 1.64
CA VAL A 171 15.78 7.66 0.44
C VAL A 171 14.41 8.32 0.65
N LEU A 172 13.47 7.61 1.28
CA LEU A 172 12.16 8.18 1.63
C LEU A 172 12.31 9.38 2.59
N ALA A 173 13.19 9.27 3.59
CA ALA A 173 13.45 10.36 4.52
C ALA A 173 14.06 11.60 3.86
N GLU A 174 14.81 11.43 2.77
CA GLU A 174 15.37 12.52 1.98
C GLU A 174 14.33 13.16 1.02
N ARG A 175 13.43 12.36 0.44
CA ARG A 175 12.44 12.83 -0.56
C ARG A 175 11.17 13.41 0.06
N ALA A 176 10.68 12.86 1.14
CA ALA A 176 9.41 13.26 1.75
C ALA A 176 9.32 14.76 2.09
N PRO A 177 10.38 15.45 2.56
CA PRO A 177 10.34 16.90 2.79
C PRO A 177 9.99 17.73 1.55
N GLU A 178 10.39 17.31 0.36
CA GLU A 178 10.03 17.99 -0.89
C GLU A 178 8.53 17.88 -1.17
N GLN A 179 7.97 16.68 -1.03
CA GLN A 179 6.55 16.42 -1.25
C GLN A 179 5.67 17.13 -0.22
N LEU A 180 6.09 17.12 1.03
CA LEU A 180 5.33 17.71 2.14
C LEU A 180 5.49 19.23 2.26
N GLY A 181 6.63 19.78 1.82
CA GLY A 181 7.03 21.17 2.06
C GLY A 181 7.60 21.46 3.45
N TRP A 182 7.83 20.41 4.25
CA TRP A 182 8.54 20.46 5.55
C TRP A 182 9.13 19.10 5.89
N THR A 183 10.09 19.06 6.82
CA THR A 183 10.70 17.84 7.31
C THR A 183 9.84 17.24 8.43
N PRO A 184 9.39 15.97 8.33
CA PRO A 184 8.71 15.28 9.42
C PRO A 184 9.59 15.16 10.67
N ALA A 185 8.95 14.95 11.83
CA ALA A 185 9.68 14.69 13.07
C ALA A 185 10.51 13.42 12.96
N THR A 186 11.69 13.40 13.58
CA THR A 186 12.55 12.21 13.58
C THR A 186 11.82 11.01 14.19
N ALA A 187 11.78 9.91 13.47
CA ALA A 187 11.21 8.64 13.94
C ALA A 187 12.08 7.47 13.47
N ALA A 188 12.07 6.40 14.23
CA ALA A 188 12.66 5.13 13.78
C ALA A 188 11.67 4.41 12.85
N PRO A 189 12.14 3.70 11.81
CA PRO A 189 11.29 2.83 11.01
C PRO A 189 10.58 1.78 11.87
N ALA A 190 9.28 1.64 11.70
CA ALA A 190 8.53 0.57 12.34
C ALA A 190 8.93 -0.80 11.73
N ALA A 191 8.92 -1.83 12.56
CA ALA A 191 9.22 -3.17 12.07
C ALA A 191 8.03 -3.74 11.26
N ARG A 192 8.33 -4.48 10.18
CA ARG A 192 7.34 -5.23 9.39
C ARG A 192 7.03 -6.62 9.96
N ASN A 193 7.55 -6.96 11.13
CA ASN A 193 7.39 -8.27 11.75
C ASN A 193 6.15 -8.30 12.66
N GLY A 194 5.03 -8.57 12.10
CA GLY A 194 3.75 -8.65 12.81
C GLY A 194 2.70 -7.73 12.21
N HIS A 195 1.52 -7.79 12.77
CA HIS A 195 0.34 -7.06 12.31
C HIS A 195 -0.14 -6.06 13.35
N SER A 196 -0.90 -5.07 12.90
CA SER A 196 -1.66 -4.18 13.79
C SER A 196 -2.77 -4.95 14.51
N GLU A 197 -3.25 -4.42 15.65
CA GLU A 197 -4.37 -5.02 16.40
C GLU A 197 -5.63 -5.18 15.54
N GLY A 198 -5.85 -4.31 14.54
CA GLY A 198 -7.00 -4.35 13.64
C GLY A 198 -6.85 -5.30 12.45
N PHE A 199 -5.69 -5.94 12.23
CA PHE A 199 -5.47 -6.75 11.05
C PHE A 199 -6.37 -7.99 10.98
N ARG A 200 -6.64 -8.62 12.11
CA ARG A 200 -7.52 -9.79 12.15
C ARG A 200 -8.94 -9.47 11.68
N GLU A 201 -9.48 -8.33 12.08
CA GLU A 201 -10.80 -7.87 11.64
C GLU A 201 -10.79 -7.56 10.14
N LEU A 202 -9.76 -6.86 9.66
CA LEU A 202 -9.55 -6.59 8.24
C LEU A 202 -9.48 -7.88 7.41
N TRP A 203 -8.69 -8.86 7.84
CA TRP A 203 -8.59 -10.16 7.17
C TRP A 203 -9.93 -10.89 7.15
N ASP A 204 -10.67 -10.87 8.25
CA ASP A 204 -12.01 -11.46 8.32
C ASP A 204 -12.97 -10.81 7.32
N GLU A 205 -12.93 -9.48 7.17
CA GLU A 205 -13.73 -8.74 6.19
C GLU A 205 -13.31 -9.08 4.75
N MET A 206 -12.02 -8.99 4.41
CA MET A 206 -11.50 -9.26 3.08
C MET A 206 -11.81 -10.67 2.57
N THR A 207 -11.72 -11.66 3.46
CA THR A 207 -11.84 -13.07 3.09
C THR A 207 -13.24 -13.64 3.32
N MET A 208 -14.17 -12.87 3.88
CA MET A 208 -15.51 -13.33 4.30
C MET A 208 -16.29 -13.99 3.17
N VAL A 209 -16.35 -13.37 2.00
CA VAL A 209 -17.11 -13.91 0.85
C VAL A 209 -16.48 -15.20 0.37
N ARG A 210 -15.16 -15.22 0.19
CA ARG A 210 -14.40 -16.40 -0.24
C ARG A 210 -14.60 -17.58 0.72
N ARG A 211 -14.49 -17.34 2.01
CA ARG A 211 -14.68 -18.35 3.06
C ARG A 211 -16.12 -18.84 3.21
N SER A 212 -17.11 -18.00 2.88
CA SER A 212 -18.53 -18.37 2.99
C SER A 212 -19.00 -19.32 1.90
N ILE A 213 -18.28 -19.40 0.76
CA ILE A 213 -18.64 -20.24 -0.39
C ILE A 213 -17.38 -21.02 -0.86
N PRO A 214 -16.92 -22.02 -0.09
CA PRO A 214 -15.73 -22.77 -0.43
C PRO A 214 -15.84 -23.44 -1.82
N GLY A 215 -14.80 -23.27 -2.63
CA GLY A 215 -14.73 -23.84 -3.98
C GLY A 215 -15.48 -23.06 -5.07
N ALA A 216 -16.04 -21.90 -4.75
CA ALA A 216 -16.54 -20.99 -5.79
C ALA A 216 -15.38 -20.43 -6.61
N SER A 217 -15.59 -20.33 -7.93
CA SER A 217 -14.72 -19.61 -8.86
C SER A 217 -15.43 -18.36 -9.35
N TRP A 218 -14.73 -17.25 -9.43
CA TRP A 218 -15.24 -15.93 -9.80
C TRP A 218 -14.68 -15.48 -11.15
#